data_69745a7800b35520c55713447bbac8f7
#
_entry.id   69745a7800b35520c55713447bbac8f7
#
_cell.length_a   1.000
_cell.length_b   1.000
_cell.length_c   1.000
_cell.angle_alpha   90.00
_cell.angle_beta   90.00
_cell.angle_gamma   90.00
#
_symmetry.space_group_name_H-M   'P 1'
#
loop_
_entity.id
_entity.type
_entity.pdbx_description
1 polymer ?
#
loop_
_entity_poly.entity_id
_entity_poly.type
_entity_poly.pdbx_seq_one_letter_code
_entity_poly.pdbx_strand_id
1 'polypeptide(L)'
;YLLNKDGERFTDELKPRDVVTGEICKQMKKDGSDHVYLSVTHLDGERIKHRFPNIYKQCLDEGYDMTKEPIPVTPAQHYFMGGIKVNLDSKTSMEHLYAVGETSCNGVHGKNRLASNSLLEALVFAKAAAKDITEHPSKAETVEVDLSKYQNEEQREKENEQLVLDEIKRKDRSFYDQWCNDCLLYTSPSPRD
;
A
#
# COMPACT_ATOMS: atom_id res chain seq x y z
N TYR A 1 -9.62 7.67 18.04
CA TYR A 1 -10.78 8.26 17.37
C TYR A 1 -10.33 9.08 16.18
N LEU A 2 -11.10 9.03 15.10
CA LEU A 2 -10.95 9.91 13.94
C LEU A 2 -11.90 11.10 14.07
N LEU A 3 -11.33 12.31 14.02
CA LEU A 3 -12.07 13.55 14.25
C LEU A 3 -12.01 14.43 12.99
N ASN A 4 -13.10 15.14 12.72
CA ASN A 4 -13.17 16.18 11.70
C ASN A 4 -12.49 17.49 12.19
N LYS A 5 -12.51 18.54 11.38
CA LYS A 5 -11.95 19.85 11.73
C LYS A 5 -12.60 20.51 12.96
N ASP A 6 -13.85 20.13 13.30
CA ASP A 6 -14.60 20.64 14.42
C ASP A 6 -14.39 19.83 15.70
N GLY A 7 -13.53 18.78 15.64
CA GLY A 7 -13.24 17.88 16.76
C GLY A 7 -14.29 16.80 16.97
N GLU A 8 -15.19 16.59 16.03
CA GLU A 8 -16.25 15.60 16.12
C GLU A 8 -15.84 14.28 15.47
N ARG A 9 -16.18 13.16 16.11
CA ARG A 9 -15.97 11.82 15.58
C ARG A 9 -16.95 11.55 14.44
N PHE A 10 -16.46 11.17 13.26
CA PHE A 10 -17.27 11.04 12.05
C PHE A 10 -17.44 9.59 11.54
N THR A 11 -16.70 8.63 12.07
CA THR A 11 -16.77 7.22 11.63
C THR A 11 -16.48 6.26 12.77
N ASP A 12 -16.78 4.98 12.55
CA ASP A 12 -16.30 3.87 13.37
C ASP A 12 -14.98 3.36 12.81
N GLU A 13 -13.90 3.58 13.54
CA GLU A 13 -12.51 3.27 13.15
C GLU A 13 -12.21 1.76 13.10
N LEU A 14 -13.12 0.92 13.63
CA LEU A 14 -12.97 -0.54 13.61
C LEU A 14 -13.53 -1.20 12.36
N LYS A 15 -14.13 -0.43 11.46
CA LYS A 15 -14.54 -0.91 10.14
C LYS A 15 -13.33 -1.37 9.29
N PRO A 16 -13.56 -2.15 8.22
CA PRO A 16 -12.51 -2.49 7.26
C PRO A 16 -11.75 -1.25 6.76
N ARG A 17 -10.45 -1.40 6.50
CA ARG A 17 -9.56 -0.28 6.16
C ARG A 17 -10.00 0.52 4.94
N ASP A 18 -10.47 -0.15 3.91
CA ASP A 18 -11.01 0.47 2.71
C ASP A 18 -12.25 1.34 2.99
N VAL A 19 -13.12 0.87 3.90
CA VAL A 19 -14.30 1.63 4.34
C VAL A 19 -13.87 2.88 5.12
N VAL A 20 -12.96 2.73 6.10
CA VAL A 20 -12.45 3.86 6.89
C VAL A 20 -11.74 4.87 6.00
N THR A 21 -10.92 4.43 5.05
CA THR A 21 -10.28 5.30 4.05
C THR A 21 -11.32 6.09 3.25
N GLY A 22 -12.37 5.43 2.79
CA GLY A 22 -13.47 6.09 2.07
C GLY A 22 -14.17 7.16 2.89
N GLU A 23 -14.42 6.90 4.20
CA GLU A 23 -15.02 7.89 5.10
C GLU A 23 -14.07 9.06 5.39
N ILE A 24 -12.77 8.81 5.55
CA ILE A 24 -11.76 9.88 5.70
C ILE A 24 -11.75 10.78 4.46
N CYS A 25 -11.66 10.22 3.26
CA CYS A 25 -11.65 11.00 2.02
C CYS A 25 -12.93 11.84 1.84
N LYS A 26 -14.10 11.28 2.18
CA LYS A 26 -15.36 12.03 2.18
C LYS A 26 -15.33 13.20 3.17
N GLN A 27 -14.81 12.95 4.39
CA GLN A 27 -14.73 13.99 5.42
C GLN A 27 -13.74 15.09 5.02
N MET A 28 -12.57 14.75 4.48
CA MET A 28 -11.60 15.72 3.95
C MET A 28 -12.24 16.62 2.89
N LYS A 29 -12.96 16.04 1.92
CA LYS A 29 -13.72 16.81 0.90
C LYS A 29 -14.76 17.72 1.52
N LYS A 30 -15.52 17.25 2.53
CA LYS A 30 -16.53 18.06 3.23
C LYS A 30 -15.92 19.22 4.01
N ASP A 31 -14.77 19.00 4.65
CA ASP A 31 -14.08 19.99 5.47
C ASP A 31 -13.25 20.97 4.64
N GLY A 32 -12.97 20.64 3.37
CA GLY A 32 -12.04 21.37 2.50
C GLY A 32 -10.61 21.29 3.02
N SER A 33 -10.23 20.16 3.62
CA SER A 33 -8.93 19.91 4.25
C SER A 33 -8.19 18.77 3.55
N ASP A 34 -6.88 18.76 3.61
CA ASP A 34 -6.00 17.70 3.13
C ASP A 34 -5.74 16.60 4.18
N HIS A 35 -6.32 16.74 5.37
CA HIS A 35 -6.18 15.79 6.47
C HIS A 35 -7.44 15.73 7.35
N VAL A 36 -7.50 14.73 8.21
CA VAL A 36 -8.37 14.61 9.38
C VAL A 36 -7.49 14.45 10.62
N TYR A 37 -8.09 14.33 11.80
CA TYR A 37 -7.33 14.20 13.04
C TYR A 37 -7.50 12.82 13.66
N LEU A 38 -6.38 12.24 14.14
CA LEU A 38 -6.38 11.03 14.95
C LEU A 38 -6.13 11.40 16.41
N SER A 39 -7.07 11.06 17.29
CA SER A 39 -6.95 11.27 18.73
C SER A 39 -6.78 9.96 19.47
N VAL A 40 -5.77 9.88 20.32
CA VAL A 40 -5.54 8.82 21.31
C VAL A 40 -5.57 9.38 22.74
N THR A 41 -5.97 10.63 22.93
CA THR A 41 -5.95 11.36 24.21
C THR A 41 -6.87 10.76 25.28
N HIS A 42 -7.84 9.92 24.89
CA HIS A 42 -8.70 9.16 25.78
C HIS A 42 -8.02 7.92 26.38
N LEU A 43 -6.82 7.59 25.94
CA LEU A 43 -6.02 6.45 26.42
C LEU A 43 -4.95 6.92 27.40
N ASP A 44 -4.43 5.98 28.21
CA ASP A 44 -3.31 6.25 29.09
C ASP A 44 -2.05 6.63 28.31
N GLY A 45 -1.54 7.85 28.52
CA GLY A 45 -0.42 8.41 27.79
C GLY A 45 0.89 7.63 28.01
N GLU A 46 1.15 7.11 29.21
CA GLU A 46 2.35 6.32 29.48
C GLU A 46 2.29 4.96 28.77
N ARG A 47 1.10 4.37 28.69
CA ARG A 47 0.88 3.16 27.90
C ARG A 47 1.09 3.41 26.42
N ILE A 48 0.67 4.54 25.89
CA ILE A 48 0.91 4.92 24.48
C ILE A 48 2.42 5.06 24.20
N LYS A 49 3.13 5.80 25.03
CA LYS A 49 4.60 5.97 24.91
C LYS A 49 5.35 4.64 24.93
N HIS A 50 4.96 3.76 25.85
CA HIS A 50 5.60 2.44 25.96
C HIS A 50 5.24 1.52 24.79
N ARG A 51 3.99 1.57 24.30
CA ARG A 51 3.50 0.68 23.23
C ARG A 51 3.96 1.10 21.84
N PHE A 52 4.12 2.41 21.62
CA PHE A 52 4.45 3.02 20.34
C PHE A 52 5.59 4.05 20.44
N PRO A 53 6.77 3.69 20.96
CA PRO A 53 7.83 4.64 21.30
C PRO A 53 8.35 5.40 20.06
N ASN A 54 8.47 4.72 18.92
CA ASN A 54 8.97 5.35 17.69
C ASN A 54 7.96 6.33 17.10
N ILE A 55 6.67 5.94 17.04
CA ILE A 55 5.61 6.82 16.55
C ILE A 55 5.46 8.03 17.48
N TYR A 56 5.49 7.82 18.80
CA TYR A 56 5.43 8.92 19.77
C TYR A 56 6.57 9.91 19.58
N LYS A 57 7.81 9.41 19.45
CA LYS A 57 8.97 10.25 19.19
C LYS A 57 8.85 11.02 17.89
N GLN A 58 8.46 10.35 16.80
CA GLN A 58 8.29 11.00 15.50
C GLN A 58 7.23 12.11 15.55
N CYS A 59 6.10 11.88 16.22
CA CYS A 59 5.10 12.93 16.42
C CYS A 59 5.65 14.12 17.20
N LEU A 60 6.45 13.87 18.26
CA LEU A 60 7.08 14.95 19.04
C LEU A 60 8.10 15.73 18.20
N ASP A 61 8.89 15.07 17.38
CA ASP A 61 9.89 15.69 16.49
C ASP A 61 9.19 16.61 15.47
N GLU A 62 7.94 16.28 15.07
CA GLU A 62 7.06 17.10 14.21
C GLU A 62 6.23 18.13 15.00
N GLY A 63 6.41 18.23 16.31
CA GLY A 63 5.76 19.23 17.16
C GLY A 63 4.42 18.80 17.77
N TYR A 64 4.04 17.52 17.68
CA TYR A 64 2.77 17.01 18.21
C TYR A 64 2.98 16.07 19.39
N ASP A 65 2.40 16.38 20.55
CA ASP A 65 2.30 15.42 21.66
C ASP A 65 0.98 14.64 21.53
N MET A 66 1.02 13.51 20.83
CA MET A 66 -0.17 12.68 20.58
C MET A 66 -0.90 12.19 21.83
N THR A 67 -0.26 12.29 23.01
CA THR A 67 -0.91 11.95 24.29
C THR A 67 -1.75 13.10 24.85
N LYS A 68 -1.61 14.30 24.33
CA LYS A 68 -2.28 15.53 24.80
C LYS A 68 -3.19 16.15 23.74
N GLU A 69 -2.89 15.95 22.47
CA GLU A 69 -3.59 16.55 21.35
C GLU A 69 -3.80 15.56 20.19
N PRO A 70 -4.82 15.76 19.36
CA PRO A 70 -4.99 15.01 18.12
C PRO A 70 -3.86 15.33 17.12
N ILE A 71 -3.45 14.32 16.35
CA ILE A 71 -2.44 14.47 15.29
C ILE A 71 -3.11 14.48 13.90
N PRO A 72 -2.63 15.28 12.94
CA PRO A 72 -3.13 15.26 11.58
C PRO A 72 -2.74 13.95 10.89
N VAL A 73 -3.71 13.34 10.18
CA VAL A 73 -3.50 12.09 9.45
C VAL A 73 -4.22 12.14 8.11
N THR A 74 -3.62 11.50 7.12
CA THR A 74 -4.18 11.32 5.78
C THR A 74 -4.07 9.86 5.35
N PRO A 75 -4.96 9.33 4.52
CA PRO A 75 -4.81 8.01 3.96
C PRO A 75 -3.56 7.91 3.08
N ALA A 76 -2.85 6.80 3.20
CA ALA A 76 -1.72 6.50 2.33
C ALA A 76 -1.79 5.04 1.89
N GLN A 77 -1.17 4.73 0.74
CA GLN A 77 -1.02 3.35 0.33
C GLN A 77 -0.16 2.61 1.34
N HIS A 78 -0.59 1.40 1.72
CA HIS A 78 0.12 0.57 2.67
C HIS A 78 0.57 -0.77 2.09
N TYR A 79 -0.28 -1.42 1.28
CA TYR A 79 -0.01 -2.72 0.68
C TYR A 79 -0.78 -2.86 -0.63
N PHE A 80 -0.08 -3.36 -1.66
CA PHE A 80 -0.66 -3.59 -2.97
C PHE A 80 -1.25 -5.01 -3.06
N MET A 81 -2.58 -5.13 -3.11
CA MET A 81 -3.24 -6.40 -3.41
C MET A 81 -3.33 -6.56 -4.93
N GLY A 82 -2.80 -7.66 -5.43
CA GLY A 82 -2.65 -7.88 -6.86
C GLY A 82 -1.19 -8.06 -7.24
N GLY A 83 -0.82 -7.72 -8.47
CA GLY A 83 0.54 -7.84 -8.97
C GLY A 83 0.69 -8.90 -10.06
N ILE A 84 1.90 -9.44 -10.21
CA ILE A 84 2.24 -10.44 -11.20
C ILE A 84 1.52 -11.75 -10.87
N LYS A 85 0.64 -12.21 -11.76
CA LYS A 85 -0.09 -13.47 -11.58
C LYS A 85 0.87 -14.65 -11.50
N VAL A 86 0.73 -15.46 -10.46
CA VAL A 86 1.54 -16.67 -10.23
C VAL A 86 0.66 -17.85 -9.83
N ASN A 87 1.23 -19.07 -9.98
CA ASN A 87 0.66 -20.29 -9.44
C ASN A 87 1.09 -20.52 -7.97
N LEU A 88 0.77 -21.68 -7.41
CA LEU A 88 1.10 -22.04 -6.02
C LEU A 88 2.61 -22.21 -5.77
N ASP A 89 3.39 -22.44 -6.82
CA ASP A 89 4.87 -22.49 -6.75
C ASP A 89 5.51 -21.15 -7.08
N SER A 90 4.71 -20.07 -7.13
CA SER A 90 5.14 -18.71 -7.46
C SER A 90 5.66 -18.52 -8.90
N LYS A 91 5.39 -19.46 -9.82
CA LYS A 91 5.73 -19.33 -11.24
C LYS A 91 4.80 -18.34 -11.94
N THR A 92 5.37 -17.50 -12.77
CA THR A 92 4.61 -16.65 -13.69
C THR A 92 4.22 -17.41 -14.97
N SER A 93 3.62 -16.73 -15.94
CA SER A 93 3.37 -17.28 -17.28
C SER A 93 4.63 -17.32 -18.17
N MET A 94 5.72 -16.68 -17.74
CA MET A 94 7.01 -16.74 -18.41
C MET A 94 7.86 -17.85 -17.82
N GLU A 95 8.49 -18.65 -18.67
CA GLU A 95 9.42 -19.69 -18.23
C GLU A 95 10.58 -19.07 -17.41
N HIS A 96 10.98 -19.76 -16.35
CA HIS A 96 12.09 -19.39 -15.47
C HIS A 96 11.90 -18.06 -14.70
N LEU A 97 10.69 -17.47 -14.73
CA LEU A 97 10.37 -16.25 -13.99
C LEU A 97 9.42 -16.54 -12.83
N TYR A 98 9.81 -16.14 -11.64
CA TYR A 98 9.04 -16.27 -10.40
C TYR A 98 8.75 -14.89 -9.82
N ALA A 99 7.64 -14.75 -9.12
CA ALA A 99 7.34 -13.58 -8.33
C ALA A 99 6.81 -13.99 -6.96
N VAL A 100 7.31 -13.36 -5.89
CA VAL A 100 6.97 -13.67 -4.50
C VAL A 100 6.77 -12.40 -3.68
N GLY A 101 6.00 -12.49 -2.59
CA GLY A 101 5.69 -11.34 -1.73
C GLY A 101 4.75 -10.35 -2.38
N GLU A 102 4.82 -9.08 -1.99
CA GLU A 102 3.89 -8.02 -2.38
C GLU A 102 3.77 -7.82 -3.90
N THR A 103 4.83 -8.09 -4.65
CA THR A 103 4.81 -8.00 -6.12
C THR A 103 4.00 -9.10 -6.81
N SER A 104 3.65 -10.18 -6.10
CA SER A 104 2.96 -11.35 -6.66
C SER A 104 1.47 -11.33 -6.39
N CYS A 105 0.70 -11.88 -7.34
CA CYS A 105 -0.72 -12.14 -7.21
C CYS A 105 -0.99 -13.65 -7.23
N ASN A 106 -0.94 -14.28 -6.06
CA ASN A 106 -1.28 -15.69 -5.86
C ASN A 106 -2.75 -15.90 -5.46
N GLY A 107 -3.52 -14.82 -5.25
CA GLY A 107 -4.94 -14.87 -4.92
C GLY A 107 -5.26 -14.95 -3.42
N VAL A 108 -4.28 -15.15 -2.54
CA VAL A 108 -4.48 -15.34 -1.08
C VAL A 108 -5.17 -14.14 -0.43
N HIS A 109 -4.87 -12.94 -0.86
CA HIS A 109 -5.39 -11.71 -0.25
C HIS A 109 -6.73 -11.26 -0.85
N GLY A 110 -7.11 -11.76 -2.03
CA GLY A 110 -8.29 -11.28 -2.73
C GLY A 110 -8.19 -9.76 -2.96
N LYS A 111 -9.28 -9.04 -2.70
CA LYS A 111 -9.30 -7.59 -2.84
C LYS A 111 -8.98 -6.83 -1.53
N ASN A 112 -8.86 -7.52 -0.39
CA ASN A 112 -8.58 -6.87 0.90
C ASN A 112 -7.79 -7.80 1.82
N ARG A 113 -6.50 -7.47 2.03
CA ARG A 113 -5.59 -8.28 2.84
C ARG A 113 -5.96 -8.25 4.33
N LEU A 114 -6.07 -9.42 4.95
CA LEU A 114 -6.13 -9.52 6.40
C LEU A 114 -4.81 -9.05 7.03
N ALA A 115 -4.90 -8.28 8.10
CA ALA A 115 -3.75 -7.69 8.78
C ALA A 115 -2.65 -8.72 9.06
N SER A 116 -1.39 -8.35 8.83
CA SER A 116 -0.17 -9.14 9.03
C SER A 116 0.02 -10.36 8.12
N ASN A 117 -0.96 -10.77 7.32
CA ASN A 117 -0.86 -11.96 6.48
C ASN A 117 0.16 -11.84 5.33
N SER A 118 0.60 -10.62 4.98
CA SER A 118 1.62 -10.43 3.95
C SER A 118 2.97 -11.05 4.31
N LEU A 119 3.37 -11.01 5.58
CA LEU A 119 4.64 -11.63 6.01
C LEU A 119 4.56 -13.16 5.90
N LEU A 120 3.44 -13.75 6.31
CA LEU A 120 3.23 -15.19 6.21
C LEU A 120 3.18 -15.65 4.75
N GLU A 121 2.43 -14.93 3.92
CA GLU A 121 2.35 -15.17 2.48
C GLU A 121 3.73 -15.14 1.83
N ALA A 122 4.50 -14.06 2.05
CA ALA A 122 5.83 -13.92 1.48
C ALA A 122 6.76 -15.09 1.85
N LEU A 123 6.77 -15.52 3.12
CA LEU A 123 7.61 -16.62 3.59
C LEU A 123 7.20 -17.98 3.00
N VAL A 124 5.90 -18.26 2.97
CA VAL A 124 5.36 -19.53 2.47
C VAL A 124 5.62 -19.68 0.97
N PHE A 125 5.30 -18.67 0.19
CA PHE A 125 5.44 -18.71 -1.26
C PHE A 125 6.90 -18.56 -1.72
N ALA A 126 7.76 -17.82 -1.00
CA ALA A 126 9.19 -17.83 -1.26
C ALA A 126 9.81 -19.22 -1.04
N LYS A 127 9.37 -19.94 0.00
CA LYS A 127 9.80 -21.33 0.23
C LYS A 127 9.32 -22.27 -0.87
N ALA A 128 8.09 -22.11 -1.36
CA ALA A 128 7.55 -22.90 -2.47
C ALA A 128 8.35 -22.65 -3.76
N ALA A 129 8.61 -21.38 -4.10
CA ALA A 129 9.45 -21.00 -5.23
C ALA A 129 10.86 -21.59 -5.15
N ALA A 130 11.52 -21.46 -4.00
CA ALA A 130 12.86 -22.00 -3.79
C ALA A 130 12.90 -23.53 -3.98
N LYS A 131 11.89 -24.23 -3.48
CA LYS A 131 11.76 -25.68 -3.64
C LYS A 131 11.63 -26.04 -5.13
N ASP A 132 10.72 -25.40 -5.84
CA ASP A 132 10.47 -25.69 -7.26
C ASP A 132 11.71 -25.40 -8.12
N ILE A 133 12.41 -24.27 -7.89
CA ILE A 133 13.67 -23.92 -8.58
C ILE A 133 14.74 -25.00 -8.35
N THR A 134 14.81 -25.53 -7.12
CA THR A 134 15.81 -26.54 -6.75
C THR A 134 15.51 -27.89 -7.37
N GLU A 135 14.24 -28.28 -7.43
CA GLU A 135 13.79 -29.57 -7.99
C GLU A 135 13.77 -29.57 -9.52
N HIS A 136 13.64 -28.38 -10.14
CA HIS A 136 13.57 -28.23 -11.60
C HIS A 136 14.64 -27.25 -12.12
N PRO A 137 15.94 -27.54 -11.93
CA PRO A 137 17.01 -26.63 -12.38
C PRO A 137 16.98 -26.48 -13.91
N SER A 138 17.01 -25.23 -14.38
CA SER A 138 17.17 -24.93 -15.81
C SER A 138 18.62 -24.67 -16.14
N LYS A 139 19.03 -24.98 -17.37
CA LYS A 139 20.32 -24.51 -17.88
C LYS A 139 20.19 -23.02 -18.22
N ALA A 140 21.06 -22.21 -17.62
CA ALA A 140 21.15 -20.79 -17.99
C ALA A 140 21.71 -20.70 -19.43
N GLU A 141 20.97 -20.05 -20.31
CA GLU A 141 21.47 -19.62 -21.60
C GLU A 141 21.87 -18.15 -21.49
N THR A 142 23.06 -17.81 -22.00
CA THR A 142 23.47 -16.42 -22.03
C THR A 142 22.75 -15.75 -23.20
N VAL A 143 21.87 -14.82 -22.91
CA VAL A 143 21.15 -14.00 -23.87
C VAL A 143 21.75 -12.60 -23.85
N GLU A 144 22.22 -12.10 -24.99
CA GLU A 144 22.57 -10.68 -25.16
C GLU A 144 21.26 -9.87 -25.19
N VAL A 145 21.08 -8.97 -24.21
CA VAL A 145 19.93 -8.08 -24.13
C VAL A 145 20.32 -6.69 -24.60
N ASP A 146 19.69 -6.20 -25.66
CA ASP A 146 19.82 -4.80 -26.06
C ASP A 146 19.08 -3.89 -25.07
N LEU A 147 19.87 -3.21 -24.25
CA LEU A 147 19.36 -2.27 -23.24
C LEU A 147 19.17 -0.84 -23.78
N SER A 148 19.50 -0.56 -25.03
CA SER A 148 19.45 0.79 -25.62
C SER A 148 18.04 1.41 -25.53
N LYS A 149 16.99 0.60 -25.73
CA LYS A 149 15.58 0.99 -25.62
C LYS A 149 15.09 1.25 -24.19
N TYR A 150 15.91 0.99 -23.17
CA TYR A 150 15.57 1.18 -21.76
C TYR A 150 16.28 2.40 -21.12
N GLN A 151 16.94 3.23 -21.93
CA GLN A 151 17.76 4.36 -21.46
C GLN A 151 16.93 5.57 -20.98
N ASN A 152 15.66 5.71 -21.40
CA ASN A 152 14.80 6.80 -20.95
C ASN A 152 13.84 6.30 -19.86
N GLU A 153 14.31 6.28 -18.61
CA GLU A 153 13.57 5.78 -17.46
C GLU A 153 12.30 6.61 -17.17
N GLU A 154 12.43 7.93 -17.16
CA GLU A 154 11.29 8.83 -16.85
C GLU A 154 10.14 8.70 -17.86
N GLN A 155 10.45 8.57 -19.13
CA GLN A 155 9.41 8.38 -20.16
C GLN A 155 8.72 7.02 -20.00
N ARG A 156 9.49 5.96 -19.70
CA ARG A 156 8.94 4.62 -19.47
C ARG A 156 8.07 4.54 -18.23
N GLU A 157 8.45 5.22 -17.16
CA GLU A 157 7.61 5.29 -15.96
C GLU A 157 6.26 5.92 -16.27
N LYS A 158 6.24 7.05 -17.00
CA LYS A 158 4.99 7.70 -17.43
C LYS A 158 4.14 6.80 -18.35
N GLU A 159 4.77 6.09 -19.29
CA GLU A 159 4.08 5.16 -20.17
C GLU A 159 3.49 3.97 -19.41
N ASN A 160 4.25 3.42 -18.45
CA ASN A 160 3.79 2.33 -17.59
C ASN A 160 2.64 2.78 -16.65
N GLU A 161 2.76 3.96 -16.05
CA GLU A 161 1.71 4.55 -15.24
C GLU A 161 0.42 4.71 -16.05
N GLN A 162 0.51 5.29 -17.24
CA GLN A 162 -0.65 5.47 -18.13
C GLN A 162 -1.28 4.13 -18.51
N LEU A 163 -0.46 3.12 -18.82
CA LEU A 163 -0.93 1.77 -19.14
C LEU A 163 -1.74 1.15 -17.98
N VAL A 164 -1.24 1.30 -16.75
CA VAL A 164 -1.94 0.82 -15.54
C VAL A 164 -3.25 1.57 -15.33
N LEU A 165 -3.24 2.90 -15.45
CA LEU A 165 -4.43 3.72 -15.29
C LEU A 165 -5.50 3.41 -16.35
N ASP A 166 -5.10 3.20 -17.59
CA ASP A 166 -6.02 2.81 -18.68
C ASP A 166 -6.64 1.44 -18.44
N GLU A 167 -5.86 0.48 -17.92
CA GLU A 167 -6.38 -0.85 -17.61
C GLU A 167 -7.32 -0.82 -16.39
N ILE A 168 -7.03 -0.03 -15.36
CA ILE A 168 -7.94 0.19 -14.23
C ILE A 168 -9.25 0.80 -14.75
N LYS A 169 -9.17 1.83 -15.57
CA LYS A 169 -10.33 2.50 -16.17
C LYS A 169 -11.17 1.54 -17.02
N ARG A 170 -10.51 0.65 -17.76
CA ARG A 170 -11.17 -0.38 -18.58
C ARG A 170 -11.88 -1.43 -17.73
N LYS A 171 -11.30 -1.83 -16.60
CA LYS A 171 -11.82 -2.89 -15.72
C LYS A 171 -12.87 -2.39 -14.75
N ASP A 172 -12.63 -1.26 -14.13
CA ASP A 172 -13.52 -0.65 -13.14
C ASP A 172 -13.50 0.88 -13.26
N ARG A 173 -14.39 1.39 -14.12
CA ARG A 173 -14.53 2.82 -14.35
C ARG A 173 -14.91 3.58 -13.10
N SER A 174 -15.73 2.98 -12.23
CA SER A 174 -16.17 3.61 -10.98
C SER A 174 -15.02 3.80 -10.01
N PHE A 175 -14.15 2.77 -9.88
CA PHE A 175 -12.93 2.86 -9.10
C PHE A 175 -11.99 3.93 -9.66
N TYR A 176 -11.77 3.94 -10.98
CA TYR A 176 -10.93 4.94 -11.64
C TYR A 176 -11.41 6.37 -11.37
N ASP A 177 -12.69 6.64 -11.58
CA ASP A 177 -13.27 7.97 -11.40
C ASP A 177 -13.25 8.42 -9.93
N GLN A 178 -13.32 7.47 -8.97
CA GLN A 178 -13.28 7.78 -7.55
C GLN A 178 -11.86 7.99 -7.01
N TRP A 179 -10.88 7.21 -7.49
CA TRP A 179 -9.58 7.09 -6.83
C TRP A 179 -8.39 7.50 -7.70
N CYS A 180 -8.52 7.49 -9.04
CA CYS A 180 -7.41 7.75 -9.94
C CYS A 180 -7.45 9.15 -10.58
N ASN A 181 -8.64 9.76 -10.75
CA ASN A 181 -8.75 11.12 -11.30
C ASN A 181 -8.24 12.22 -10.36
N ASP A 182 -8.35 12.01 -9.05
CA ASP A 182 -7.91 12.96 -8.01
C ASP A 182 -6.56 12.58 -7.39
N CYS A 183 -5.98 11.43 -7.76
CA CYS A 183 -4.72 10.91 -7.17
C CYS A 183 -3.45 11.65 -7.59
N LEU A 184 -3.52 12.60 -8.52
CA LEU A 184 -2.39 13.49 -8.85
C LEU A 184 -1.96 14.40 -7.68
N LEU A 185 -2.67 14.38 -6.55
CA LEU A 185 -2.35 15.15 -5.35
C LEU A 185 -1.49 14.39 -4.31
N TYR A 186 -1.22 13.09 -4.51
CA TYR A 186 -0.54 12.26 -3.51
C TYR A 186 0.66 11.49 -4.06
N THR A 187 1.55 12.17 -4.78
CA THR A 187 2.92 11.70 -4.99
C THR A 187 3.85 12.27 -3.92
N SER A 188 3.57 12.00 -2.66
CA SER A 188 4.61 12.14 -1.64
C SER A 188 5.51 10.91 -1.72
N PRO A 189 6.85 11.09 -1.67
CA PRO A 189 7.77 9.97 -1.60
C PRO A 189 7.39 9.04 -0.44
N SER A 190 7.53 7.74 -0.67
CA SER A 190 7.30 6.75 0.37
C SER A 190 8.21 7.03 1.56
N PRO A 191 7.74 6.97 2.83
CA PRO A 191 8.60 7.10 4.00
C PRO A 191 9.67 6.00 4.15
N ARG A 192 9.88 5.20 3.13
CA ARG A 192 10.86 4.09 3.10
C ARG A 192 12.12 4.40 2.30
N ASP A 193 12.22 5.59 1.71
CA ASP A 193 13.43 6.06 1.01
C ASP A 193 14.36 6.80 1.95
#